data_561f495a5b4c83f2dfcd5ce8020d1746
#
_entry.id   561f495a5b4c83f2dfcd5ce8020d1746
#
_cell.length_a   1.000
_cell.length_b   1.000
_cell.length_c   1.000
_cell.angle_alpha   90.00
_cell.angle_beta   90.00
_cell.angle_gamma   90.00
#
_symmetry.space_group_name_H-M   'P 1'
#
loop_
_entity.id
_entity.type
_entity.pdbx_description
1 polymer ?
#
loop_
_entity_poly.entity_id
_entity_poly.type
_entity_poly.pdbx_seq_one_letter_code
_entity_poly.pdbx_strand_id
1 'polypeptide(L)'
;MSQSVLISGGGIVGSFLGLELAAREIPFKIIEKKPFASSENDHIRSLTLNLSASERLDYLGVTTTSSLIQRMKIFDGSGSGRLSFNCDEANIDYLAKVFSFNDLREALIKRVESSISIGDEITSFKTMESGIQASLSSGSTLESNLLVIAEGRNSTLAKSIASENFSKDYEQVAKTFLVEIPELNAEEAIQVFYEKEIFALMPYKNGAEINQFSVVWSMPKELAHDLTLDNLSTHLQKFEKKLS
;
A
#
# COMPACT_ATOMS: atom_id res chain seq x y z
N MET A 1 25.59 -5.99 -24.56
CA MET A 1 24.55 -6.73 -23.81
C MET A 1 23.42 -5.76 -23.53
N SER A 2 22.16 -6.12 -23.80
CA SER A 2 21.03 -5.27 -23.43
C SER A 2 20.99 -5.13 -21.91
N GLN A 3 20.86 -3.91 -21.41
CA GLN A 3 20.70 -3.67 -19.97
C GLN A 3 19.42 -4.39 -19.50
N SER A 4 19.53 -5.21 -18.46
CA SER A 4 18.39 -5.95 -17.91
C SER A 4 18.28 -5.73 -16.40
N VAL A 5 17.06 -5.78 -15.90
CA VAL A 5 16.75 -5.60 -14.47
C VAL A 5 16.12 -6.88 -13.93
N LEU A 6 16.66 -7.37 -12.82
CA LEU A 6 16.07 -8.46 -12.03
C LEU A 6 15.37 -7.87 -10.81
N ILE A 7 14.10 -8.23 -10.60
CA ILE A 7 13.30 -7.75 -9.48
C ILE A 7 12.97 -8.93 -8.56
N SER A 8 13.37 -8.83 -7.30
CA SER A 8 13.00 -9.78 -6.26
C SER A 8 11.75 -9.30 -5.54
N GLY A 9 10.64 -10.02 -5.69
CA GLY A 9 9.32 -9.70 -5.15
C GLY A 9 8.36 -9.10 -6.19
N GLY A 10 7.26 -9.80 -6.45
CA GLY A 10 6.20 -9.44 -7.39
C GLY A 10 4.98 -8.76 -6.76
N GLY A 11 5.14 -8.17 -5.56
CA GLY A 11 4.08 -7.37 -4.92
C GLY A 11 3.78 -6.08 -5.69
N ILE A 12 2.95 -5.19 -5.11
CA ILE A 12 2.57 -3.91 -5.75
C ILE A 12 3.79 -3.13 -6.23
N VAL A 13 4.83 -3.00 -5.40
CA VAL A 13 6.03 -2.22 -5.74
C VAL A 13 6.83 -2.85 -6.88
N GLY A 14 7.09 -4.16 -6.80
CA GLY A 14 7.85 -4.85 -7.85
C GLY A 14 7.11 -4.94 -9.18
N SER A 15 5.79 -5.18 -9.15
CA SER A 15 4.97 -5.20 -10.36
C SER A 15 4.83 -3.81 -10.98
N PHE A 16 4.66 -2.76 -10.16
CA PHE A 16 4.64 -1.39 -10.65
C PHE A 16 5.98 -1.00 -11.31
N LEU A 17 7.11 -1.32 -10.66
CA LEU A 17 8.43 -1.09 -11.26
C LEU A 17 8.59 -1.86 -12.58
N GLY A 18 8.17 -3.12 -12.62
CA GLY A 18 8.20 -3.92 -13.85
C GLY A 18 7.41 -3.25 -14.98
N LEU A 19 6.23 -2.71 -14.67
CA LEU A 19 5.41 -1.98 -15.64
C LEU A 19 6.08 -0.66 -16.11
N GLU A 20 6.75 0.04 -15.21
CA GLU A 20 7.56 1.22 -15.55
C GLU A 20 8.72 0.90 -16.47
N LEU A 21 9.38 -0.24 -16.25
CA LEU A 21 10.46 -0.72 -17.13
C LEU A 21 9.92 -1.14 -18.50
N ALA A 22 8.78 -1.83 -18.53
CA ALA A 22 8.10 -2.20 -19.77
C ALA A 22 7.76 -0.97 -20.62
N ALA A 23 7.22 0.09 -20.01
CA ALA A 23 6.88 1.34 -20.70
C ALA A 23 8.11 2.05 -21.30
N ARG A 24 9.32 1.70 -20.87
CA ARG A 24 10.61 2.22 -21.37
C ARG A 24 11.39 1.22 -22.22
N GLU A 25 10.77 0.10 -22.55
CA GLU A 25 11.39 -0.99 -23.31
C GLU A 25 12.69 -1.54 -22.66
N ILE A 26 12.78 -1.43 -21.30
CA ILE A 26 13.90 -1.98 -20.55
C ILE A 26 13.57 -3.44 -20.18
N PRO A 27 14.38 -4.43 -20.62
CA PRO A 27 14.16 -5.83 -20.29
C PRO A 27 14.24 -6.07 -18.78
N PHE A 28 13.28 -6.81 -18.24
CA PHE A 28 13.25 -7.16 -16.83
C PHE A 28 12.66 -8.56 -16.61
N LYS A 29 12.93 -9.09 -15.41
CA LYS A 29 12.30 -10.30 -14.90
C LYS A 29 11.98 -10.12 -13.42
N ILE A 30 10.80 -10.58 -13.01
CA ILE A 30 10.36 -10.56 -11.62
C ILE A 30 10.40 -12.01 -11.10
N ILE A 31 10.98 -12.20 -9.91
CA ILE A 31 10.97 -13.48 -9.20
C ILE A 31 10.09 -13.32 -7.96
N GLU A 32 9.06 -14.17 -7.86
CA GLU A 32 8.11 -14.14 -6.75
C GLU A 32 8.03 -15.53 -6.09
N LYS A 33 8.27 -15.54 -4.79
CA LYS A 33 8.34 -16.76 -3.98
C LYS A 33 7.03 -17.53 -3.92
N LYS A 34 5.92 -16.81 -3.77
CA LYS A 34 4.62 -17.41 -3.50
C LYS A 34 3.59 -17.03 -4.56
N PRO A 35 2.67 -17.95 -4.88
CA PRO A 35 1.47 -17.58 -5.62
C PRO A 35 0.73 -16.46 -4.88
N PHE A 36 0.15 -15.56 -5.63
CA PHE A 36 -0.65 -14.46 -5.09
C PHE A 36 -2.00 -15.01 -4.59
N ALA A 37 -2.01 -15.52 -3.36
CA ALA A 37 -3.26 -15.87 -2.70
C ALA A 37 -3.84 -14.61 -2.03
N SER A 38 -5.11 -14.34 -2.24
CA SER A 38 -5.86 -13.38 -1.43
C SER A 38 -6.10 -13.99 -0.05
N SER A 39 -5.73 -13.30 1.01
CA SER A 39 -6.19 -13.66 2.36
C SER A 39 -7.58 -13.06 2.61
N GLU A 40 -8.38 -13.67 3.48
CA GLU A 40 -9.71 -13.15 3.86
C GLU A 40 -9.63 -11.69 4.38
N ASN A 41 -8.52 -11.31 5.00
CA ASN A 41 -8.30 -9.97 5.53
C ASN A 41 -7.81 -8.95 4.47
N ASP A 42 -7.43 -9.39 3.29
CA ASP A 42 -6.96 -8.48 2.24
C ASP A 42 -8.09 -7.65 1.62
N HIS A 43 -9.37 -8.07 1.77
CA HIS A 43 -10.54 -7.33 1.27
C HIS A 43 -10.82 -6.03 2.03
N ILE A 44 -10.38 -5.94 3.30
CA ILE A 44 -10.54 -4.74 4.13
C ILE A 44 -9.34 -3.80 4.04
N ARG A 45 -8.28 -4.23 3.38
CA ARG A 45 -7.05 -3.46 3.27
C ARG A 45 -7.13 -2.46 2.14
N SER A 46 -7.02 -1.19 2.48
CA SER A 46 -6.98 -0.08 1.51
C SER A 46 -5.56 0.44 1.31
N LEU A 47 -5.33 1.05 0.16
CA LEU A 47 -4.12 1.79 -0.18
C LEU A 47 -4.50 3.14 -0.75
N THR A 48 -4.04 4.21 -0.14
CA THR A 48 -4.25 5.58 -0.61
C THR A 48 -3.03 6.04 -1.39
N LEU A 49 -3.24 6.47 -2.62
CA LEU A 49 -2.22 7.02 -3.49
C LEU A 49 -2.50 8.50 -3.75
N ASN A 50 -1.46 9.32 -3.67
CA ASN A 50 -1.54 10.73 -4.03
C ASN A 50 -1.80 10.93 -5.53
N LEU A 51 -2.12 12.15 -5.92
CA LEU A 51 -2.44 12.51 -7.30
C LEU A 51 -1.39 11.99 -8.29
N SER A 52 -0.12 12.32 -8.08
CA SER A 52 0.96 11.95 -8.99
C SER A 52 1.11 10.43 -9.19
N ALA A 53 1.00 9.64 -8.11
CA ALA A 53 1.06 8.18 -8.19
C ALA A 53 -0.17 7.60 -8.91
N SER A 54 -1.36 8.18 -8.68
CA SER A 54 -2.60 7.76 -9.33
C SER A 54 -2.60 8.07 -10.83
N GLU A 55 -2.18 9.26 -11.21
CA GLU A 55 -2.02 9.65 -12.63
C GLU A 55 -1.01 8.76 -13.35
N ARG A 56 0.05 8.37 -12.63
CA ARG A 56 1.04 7.46 -13.21
C ARG A 56 0.48 6.07 -13.47
N LEU A 57 -0.37 5.53 -12.59
CA LEU A 57 -1.10 4.29 -12.82
C LEU A 57 -2.02 4.41 -14.05
N ASP A 58 -2.78 5.50 -14.13
CA ASP A 58 -3.69 5.78 -15.25
C ASP A 58 -2.91 5.84 -16.58
N TYR A 59 -1.78 6.55 -16.61
CA TYR A 59 -0.88 6.62 -17.78
C TYR A 59 -0.36 5.25 -18.21
N LEU A 60 -0.04 4.38 -17.25
CA LEU A 60 0.42 3.01 -17.52
C LEU A 60 -0.73 2.05 -17.87
N GLY A 61 -1.96 2.54 -17.94
CA GLY A 61 -3.16 1.77 -18.29
C GLY A 61 -3.55 0.75 -17.20
N VAL A 62 -3.25 1.03 -15.95
CA VAL A 62 -3.71 0.22 -14.81
C VAL A 62 -5.10 0.69 -14.41
N THR A 63 -6.11 -0.12 -14.73
CA THR A 63 -7.52 0.17 -14.43
C THR A 63 -8.02 -0.73 -13.31
N THR A 64 -8.53 -0.12 -12.25
CA THR A 64 -9.18 -0.81 -11.13
C THR A 64 -10.13 0.15 -10.42
N THR A 65 -11.06 -0.37 -9.63
CA THR A 65 -11.99 0.44 -8.85
C THR A 65 -11.24 1.24 -7.79
N SER A 66 -11.59 2.52 -7.67
CA SER A 66 -11.05 3.42 -6.66
C SER A 66 -12.10 4.41 -6.16
N SER A 67 -11.90 4.95 -4.97
CA SER A 67 -12.65 6.09 -4.43
C SER A 67 -11.81 7.34 -4.51
N LEU A 68 -12.41 8.46 -4.86
CA LEU A 68 -11.73 9.75 -4.85
C LEU A 68 -11.73 10.35 -3.43
N ILE A 69 -10.67 11.04 -3.09
CA ILE A 69 -10.62 11.99 -1.98
C ILE A 69 -10.54 13.39 -2.58
N GLN A 70 -11.64 14.12 -2.55
CA GLN A 70 -11.71 15.51 -3.00
C GLN A 70 -11.52 16.47 -1.82
N ARG A 71 -11.90 16.04 -0.62
CA ARG A 71 -11.74 16.81 0.62
C ARG A 71 -11.07 15.97 1.69
N MET A 72 -10.22 16.63 2.48
CA MET A 72 -9.61 16.03 3.65
C MET A 72 -9.76 16.97 4.85
N LYS A 73 -10.35 16.46 5.92
CA LYS A 73 -10.47 17.17 7.20
C LYS A 73 -9.55 16.52 8.22
N ILE A 74 -8.78 17.35 8.91
CA ILE A 74 -7.85 16.92 9.95
C ILE A 74 -8.20 17.65 11.24
N PHE A 75 -8.33 16.90 12.33
CA PHE A 75 -8.72 17.41 13.64
C PHE A 75 -7.66 17.09 14.68
N ASP A 76 -7.41 18.07 15.55
CA ASP A 76 -6.79 17.82 16.86
C ASP A 76 -7.85 17.17 17.76
N GLY A 77 -7.61 15.92 18.15
CA GLY A 77 -8.52 15.14 18.99
C GLY A 77 -8.68 15.70 20.40
N SER A 78 -7.63 16.33 20.94
CA SER A 78 -7.61 16.87 22.31
C SER A 78 -7.93 18.36 22.37
N GLY A 79 -7.75 19.08 21.27
CA GLY A 79 -7.94 20.53 21.17
C GLY A 79 -9.01 20.94 20.18
N SER A 80 -8.93 22.21 19.74
CA SER A 80 -9.83 22.82 18.75
C SER A 80 -9.17 22.99 17.37
N GLY A 81 -7.93 22.53 17.21
CA GLY A 81 -7.19 22.64 15.96
C GLY A 81 -7.87 21.84 14.84
N ARG A 82 -7.98 22.46 13.66
CA ARG A 82 -8.50 21.81 12.46
C ARG A 82 -7.82 22.34 11.22
N LEU A 83 -7.62 21.47 10.24
CA LEU A 83 -7.18 21.81 8.88
C LEU A 83 -8.16 21.21 7.89
N SER A 84 -8.36 21.87 6.78
CA SER A 84 -9.16 21.37 5.67
C SER A 84 -8.39 21.58 4.37
N PHE A 85 -8.42 20.57 3.51
CA PHE A 85 -7.90 20.63 2.16
C PHE A 85 -9.02 20.31 1.20
N ASN A 86 -9.09 21.06 0.11
CA ASN A 86 -10.07 20.85 -0.95
C ASN A 86 -9.33 20.86 -2.31
N CYS A 87 -9.62 19.91 -3.18
CA CYS A 87 -9.03 19.84 -4.51
C CYS A 87 -9.32 21.09 -5.35
N ASP A 88 -10.51 21.71 -5.18
CA ASP A 88 -10.88 22.95 -5.87
C ASP A 88 -9.92 24.11 -5.56
N GLU A 89 -9.45 24.23 -4.31
CA GLU A 89 -8.50 25.28 -3.88
C GLU A 89 -7.13 25.13 -4.57
N ALA A 90 -6.77 23.90 -4.90
CA ALA A 90 -5.53 23.58 -5.61
C ALA A 90 -5.70 23.49 -7.14
N ASN A 91 -6.94 23.65 -7.64
CA ASN A 91 -7.31 23.48 -9.05
C ASN A 91 -6.84 22.12 -9.62
N ILE A 92 -7.14 21.05 -8.88
CA ILE A 92 -6.88 19.65 -9.25
C ILE A 92 -8.18 18.85 -9.13
N ASP A 93 -8.29 17.73 -9.84
CA ASP A 93 -9.52 16.93 -9.86
C ASP A 93 -9.78 16.18 -8.55
N TYR A 94 -8.72 15.80 -7.84
CA TYR A 94 -8.79 15.08 -6.55
C TYR A 94 -7.46 15.21 -5.79
N LEU A 95 -7.49 15.05 -4.48
CA LEU A 95 -6.30 15.04 -3.62
C LEU A 95 -5.58 13.68 -3.65
N ALA A 96 -6.35 12.60 -3.67
CA ALA A 96 -5.86 11.22 -3.66
C ALA A 96 -6.91 10.24 -4.17
N LYS A 97 -6.49 9.02 -4.52
CA LYS A 97 -7.37 7.87 -4.77
C LYS A 97 -7.14 6.77 -3.74
N VAL A 98 -8.23 6.17 -3.28
CA VAL A 98 -8.19 5.00 -2.37
C VAL A 98 -8.55 3.76 -3.18
N PHE A 99 -7.67 2.78 -3.12
CA PHE A 99 -7.80 1.50 -3.83
C PHE A 99 -8.01 0.36 -2.84
N SER A 100 -8.72 -0.67 -3.25
CA SER A 100 -8.56 -1.99 -2.66
C SER A 100 -7.12 -2.48 -2.91
N PHE A 101 -6.45 -2.93 -1.85
CA PHE A 101 -5.09 -3.44 -1.97
C PHE A 101 -5.00 -4.62 -2.93
N ASN A 102 -5.98 -5.53 -2.85
CA ASN A 102 -6.02 -6.70 -3.72
C ASN A 102 -6.28 -6.34 -5.17
N ASP A 103 -7.30 -5.51 -5.43
CA ASP A 103 -7.67 -5.17 -6.81
C ASP A 103 -6.53 -4.46 -7.51
N LEU A 104 -5.84 -3.53 -6.80
CA LEU A 104 -4.67 -2.86 -7.37
C LEU A 104 -3.53 -3.84 -7.61
N ARG A 105 -3.25 -4.74 -6.66
CA ARG A 105 -2.21 -5.78 -6.82
C ARG A 105 -2.49 -6.67 -8.01
N GLU A 106 -3.70 -7.18 -8.15
CA GLU A 106 -4.10 -8.05 -9.26
C GLU A 106 -4.03 -7.33 -10.60
N ALA A 107 -4.49 -6.07 -10.66
CA ALA A 107 -4.40 -5.26 -11.88
C ALA A 107 -2.95 -5.05 -12.33
N LEU A 108 -2.03 -4.79 -11.39
CA LEU A 108 -0.60 -4.65 -11.68
C LEU A 108 0.03 -5.96 -12.15
N ILE A 109 -0.21 -7.06 -11.43
CA ILE A 109 0.35 -8.38 -11.75
C ILE A 109 -0.07 -8.83 -13.14
N LYS A 110 -1.35 -8.67 -13.49
CA LYS A 110 -1.89 -9.01 -14.81
C LYS A 110 -1.14 -8.29 -15.93
N ARG A 111 -0.68 -7.07 -15.70
CA ARG A 111 0.05 -6.27 -16.72
C ARG A 111 1.49 -6.75 -16.95
N VAL A 112 2.09 -7.41 -15.98
CA VAL A 112 3.49 -7.90 -16.04
C VAL A 112 3.59 -9.43 -15.99
N GLU A 113 2.47 -10.12 -16.16
CA GLU A 113 2.34 -11.58 -16.00
C GLU A 113 3.37 -12.37 -16.81
N SER A 114 3.63 -11.96 -18.05
CA SER A 114 4.62 -12.61 -18.93
C SER A 114 6.07 -12.51 -18.44
N SER A 115 6.35 -11.61 -17.50
CA SER A 115 7.69 -11.33 -16.97
C SER A 115 7.87 -11.78 -15.51
N ILE A 116 6.85 -12.41 -14.90
CA ILE A 116 6.90 -12.93 -13.53
C ILE A 116 7.17 -14.44 -13.55
N SER A 117 8.18 -14.90 -12.80
CA SER A 117 8.35 -16.29 -12.41
C SER A 117 7.88 -16.49 -10.97
N ILE A 118 6.84 -17.30 -10.79
CA ILE A 118 6.24 -17.60 -9.48
C ILE A 118 6.76 -18.96 -8.99
N GLY A 119 6.95 -19.08 -7.67
CA GLY A 119 7.38 -20.32 -7.02
C GLY A 119 8.90 -20.44 -6.86
N ASP A 120 9.65 -19.37 -7.10
CA ASP A 120 11.07 -19.31 -6.87
C ASP A 120 11.46 -18.06 -6.07
N GLU A 121 12.61 -18.07 -5.42
CA GLU A 121 13.10 -17.02 -4.53
C GLU A 121 14.57 -16.75 -4.83
N ILE A 122 14.96 -15.47 -4.84
CA ILE A 122 16.37 -15.11 -4.86
C ILE A 122 16.91 -15.27 -3.45
N THR A 123 17.81 -16.24 -3.26
CA THR A 123 18.37 -16.59 -1.95
C THR A 123 19.66 -15.85 -1.64
N SER A 124 20.42 -15.51 -2.68
CA SER A 124 21.68 -14.77 -2.58
C SER A 124 22.04 -14.13 -3.91
N PHE A 125 23.01 -13.23 -3.88
CA PHE A 125 23.59 -12.67 -5.10
C PHE A 125 25.06 -12.33 -4.88
N LYS A 126 25.79 -12.17 -5.97
CA LYS A 126 27.16 -11.65 -6.02
C LYS A 126 27.30 -10.60 -7.11
N THR A 127 28.06 -9.56 -6.81
CA THR A 127 28.44 -8.54 -7.80
C THR A 127 29.55 -9.10 -8.69
N MET A 128 29.43 -8.85 -10.00
CA MET A 128 30.40 -9.20 -11.01
C MET A 128 30.87 -7.92 -11.72
N GLU A 129 31.91 -8.01 -12.56
CA GLU A 129 32.39 -6.84 -13.32
C GLU A 129 31.31 -6.22 -14.22
N SER A 130 30.40 -7.02 -14.77
CA SER A 130 29.38 -6.59 -15.73
C SER A 130 27.95 -6.59 -15.17
N GLY A 131 27.76 -6.72 -13.85
CA GLY A 131 26.43 -6.77 -13.26
C GLY A 131 26.34 -7.64 -12.01
N ILE A 132 25.25 -8.38 -11.91
CA ILE A 132 24.92 -9.19 -10.74
C ILE A 132 24.55 -10.60 -11.19
N GLN A 133 25.02 -11.60 -10.46
CA GLN A 133 24.55 -12.98 -10.57
C GLN A 133 23.75 -13.34 -9.33
N ALA A 134 22.47 -13.64 -9.49
CA ALA A 134 21.54 -14.04 -8.43
C ALA A 134 21.37 -15.57 -8.43
N SER A 135 21.36 -16.17 -7.24
CA SER A 135 21.07 -17.60 -7.04
C SER A 135 19.61 -17.77 -6.62
N LEU A 136 18.93 -18.72 -7.20
CA LEU A 136 17.53 -19.02 -6.92
C LEU A 136 17.39 -20.24 -5.99
N SER A 137 16.26 -20.34 -5.31
CA SER A 137 15.93 -21.49 -4.45
C SER A 137 15.83 -22.80 -5.23
N SER A 138 15.51 -22.76 -6.53
CA SER A 138 15.53 -23.91 -7.45
C SER A 138 16.93 -24.43 -7.76
N GLY A 139 17.99 -23.74 -7.34
CA GLY A 139 19.38 -24.06 -7.65
C GLY A 139 19.88 -23.44 -8.97
N SER A 140 19.02 -22.76 -9.73
CA SER A 140 19.43 -22.04 -10.93
C SER A 140 20.03 -20.67 -10.61
N THR A 141 20.69 -20.05 -11.59
CA THR A 141 21.24 -18.69 -11.48
C THR A 141 20.73 -17.81 -12.60
N LEU A 142 20.58 -16.51 -12.29
CA LEU A 142 20.22 -15.48 -13.26
C LEU A 142 21.25 -14.36 -13.23
N GLU A 143 21.55 -13.81 -14.40
CA GLU A 143 22.43 -12.65 -14.54
C GLU A 143 21.64 -11.43 -14.99
N SER A 144 21.97 -10.27 -14.42
CA SER A 144 21.38 -8.98 -14.78
C SER A 144 22.35 -7.84 -14.52
N ASN A 145 22.08 -6.67 -15.06
CA ASN A 145 22.88 -5.48 -14.78
C ASN A 145 22.50 -4.86 -13.43
N LEU A 146 21.25 -5.03 -12.97
CA LEU A 146 20.72 -4.48 -11.75
C LEU A 146 19.80 -5.48 -11.06
N LEU A 147 19.94 -5.62 -9.75
CA LEU A 147 18.98 -6.31 -8.88
C LEU A 147 18.24 -5.29 -8.03
N VAL A 148 16.91 -5.33 -8.10
CA VAL A 148 16.03 -4.54 -7.25
C VAL A 148 15.32 -5.45 -6.27
N ILE A 149 15.45 -5.17 -4.97
CA ILE A 149 14.82 -5.95 -3.90
C ILE A 149 13.52 -5.26 -3.50
N ALA A 150 12.40 -5.87 -3.84
CA ALA A 150 11.03 -5.39 -3.59
C ALA A 150 10.19 -6.39 -2.78
N GLU A 151 10.82 -7.18 -1.91
CA GLU A 151 10.22 -8.29 -1.13
C GLU A 151 9.40 -7.81 0.08
N GLY A 152 9.32 -6.49 0.30
CA GLY A 152 8.59 -5.90 1.42
C GLY A 152 9.39 -5.92 2.74
N ARG A 153 8.66 -5.63 3.83
CA ARG A 153 9.24 -5.35 5.16
C ARG A 153 10.06 -6.49 5.75
N ASN A 154 9.74 -7.72 5.43
CA ASN A 154 10.39 -8.91 6.00
C ASN A 154 11.48 -9.51 5.10
N SER A 155 11.95 -8.77 4.09
CA SER A 155 12.99 -9.22 3.17
C SER A 155 14.25 -9.69 3.91
N THR A 156 14.61 -10.96 3.70
CA THR A 156 15.87 -11.52 4.19
C THR A 156 17.04 -11.08 3.33
N LEU A 157 16.82 -10.94 2.04
CA LEU A 157 17.81 -10.49 1.08
C LEU A 157 18.22 -9.03 1.33
N ALA A 158 17.26 -8.14 1.62
CA ALA A 158 17.57 -6.76 2.01
C ALA A 158 18.39 -6.68 3.29
N LYS A 159 18.08 -7.53 4.28
CA LYS A 159 18.83 -7.61 5.54
C LYS A 159 20.27 -8.08 5.35
N SER A 160 20.56 -8.89 4.33
CA SER A 160 21.91 -9.36 4.05
C SER A 160 22.85 -8.30 3.46
N ILE A 161 22.27 -7.22 2.90
CA ILE A 161 23.03 -6.11 2.27
C ILE A 161 23.30 -4.98 3.25
N ALA A 162 22.33 -4.70 4.11
CA ALA A 162 22.42 -3.58 5.04
C ALA A 162 23.36 -3.93 6.19
N SER A 163 24.51 -3.27 6.27
CA SER A 163 25.44 -3.37 7.38
C SER A 163 24.84 -2.89 8.70
N GLU A 164 23.87 -1.96 8.64
CA GLU A 164 23.13 -1.47 9.79
C GLU A 164 21.65 -1.27 9.40
N ASN A 165 20.77 -2.12 9.94
CA ASN A 165 19.32 -1.91 9.84
C ASN A 165 18.87 -1.08 11.04
N PHE A 166 18.56 0.19 10.81
CA PHE A 166 17.92 1.01 11.84
C PHE A 166 16.42 0.69 11.87
N SER A 167 15.96 0.08 12.96
CA SER A 167 14.53 -0.20 13.19
C SER A 167 14.11 0.41 14.51
N LYS A 168 13.04 1.20 14.49
CA LYS A 168 12.40 1.74 15.69
C LYS A 168 11.00 1.16 15.82
N ASP A 169 10.75 0.46 16.92
CA ASP A 169 9.38 0.08 17.28
C ASP A 169 8.68 1.30 17.92
N TYR A 170 7.54 1.67 17.39
CA TYR A 170 6.71 2.76 17.92
C TYR A 170 5.78 2.31 19.04
N GLU A 171 5.80 1.03 19.43
CA GLU A 171 4.89 0.41 20.40
C GLU A 171 3.40 0.61 20.04
N GLN A 172 3.13 0.67 18.74
CA GLN A 172 1.81 0.90 18.18
C GLN A 172 1.39 -0.22 17.23
N VAL A 173 0.09 -0.42 17.14
CA VAL A 173 -0.58 -1.33 16.20
C VAL A 173 -1.64 -0.55 15.45
N ALA A 174 -1.81 -0.84 14.18
CA ALA A 174 -2.93 -0.34 13.40
C ALA A 174 -4.01 -1.44 13.28
N LYS A 175 -5.24 -1.11 13.65
CA LYS A 175 -6.44 -1.90 13.34
C LYS A 175 -7.12 -1.31 12.11
N THR A 176 -7.55 -2.18 11.21
CA THR A 176 -8.25 -1.78 9.99
C THR A 176 -9.56 -2.52 9.89
N PHE A 177 -10.61 -1.82 9.50
CA PHE A 177 -11.95 -2.36 9.28
C PHE A 177 -12.76 -1.45 8.37
N LEU A 178 -13.89 -1.94 7.87
CA LEU A 178 -14.80 -1.14 7.05
C LEU A 178 -16.00 -0.71 7.91
N VAL A 179 -16.49 0.49 7.63
CA VAL A 179 -17.72 1.04 8.23
C VAL A 179 -18.60 1.65 7.16
N GLU A 180 -19.91 1.66 7.41
CA GLU A 180 -20.90 2.35 6.59
C GLU A 180 -21.38 3.56 7.35
N ILE A 181 -21.26 4.75 6.76
CA ILE A 181 -21.68 6.01 7.36
C ILE A 181 -22.43 6.81 6.28
N PRO A 182 -23.76 6.59 6.16
CA PRO A 182 -24.56 7.19 5.10
C PRO A 182 -24.52 8.71 5.06
N GLU A 183 -24.35 9.36 6.23
CA GLU A 183 -24.38 10.82 6.38
C GLU A 183 -23.08 11.50 5.96
N LEU A 184 -21.98 10.76 5.85
CA LEU A 184 -20.71 11.32 5.40
C LEU A 184 -20.62 11.39 3.88
N ASN A 185 -19.93 12.41 3.40
CA ASN A 185 -19.66 12.58 1.99
C ASN A 185 -18.68 11.49 1.50
N ALA A 186 -19.08 10.76 0.47
CA ALA A 186 -18.32 9.66 -0.12
C ALA A 186 -16.96 10.06 -0.76
N GLU A 187 -16.61 11.35 -0.76
CA GLU A 187 -15.36 11.88 -1.32
C GLU A 187 -14.56 12.66 -0.28
N GLU A 188 -14.92 12.49 0.99
CA GLU A 188 -14.27 13.15 2.11
C GLU A 188 -13.49 12.17 2.98
N ALA A 189 -12.19 12.43 3.15
CA ALA A 189 -11.36 11.73 4.12
C ALA A 189 -11.26 12.53 5.41
N ILE A 190 -11.22 11.83 6.54
CA ILE A 190 -11.11 12.44 7.86
C ILE A 190 -9.95 11.81 8.62
N GLN A 191 -9.16 12.65 9.30
CA GLN A 191 -8.13 12.20 10.23
C GLN A 191 -8.28 12.93 11.56
N VAL A 192 -8.19 12.18 12.65
CA VAL A 192 -8.19 12.73 14.02
C VAL A 192 -6.91 12.30 14.72
N PHE A 193 -6.14 13.26 15.18
CA PHE A 193 -4.86 13.04 15.87
C PHE A 193 -5.05 13.27 17.37
N TYR A 194 -4.90 12.20 18.14
CA TYR A 194 -4.71 12.26 19.58
C TYR A 194 -3.23 12.08 19.93
N GLU A 195 -2.84 12.34 21.14
CA GLU A 195 -1.44 12.23 21.59
C GLU A 195 -0.80 10.86 21.24
N LYS A 196 -1.57 9.78 21.42
CA LYS A 196 -1.09 8.40 21.22
C LYS A 196 -1.88 7.59 20.19
N GLU A 197 -2.86 8.21 19.56
CA GLU A 197 -3.74 7.53 18.61
C GLU A 197 -3.94 8.38 17.36
N ILE A 198 -4.04 7.73 16.21
CA ILE A 198 -4.41 8.36 14.94
C ILE A 198 -5.56 7.55 14.36
N PHE A 199 -6.70 8.21 14.18
CA PHE A 199 -7.86 7.63 13.53
C PHE A 199 -8.01 8.23 12.13
N ALA A 200 -8.04 7.40 11.12
CA ALA A 200 -8.23 7.80 9.73
C ALA A 200 -9.44 7.10 9.14
N LEU A 201 -10.28 7.88 8.47
CA LEU A 201 -11.46 7.44 7.76
C LEU A 201 -11.31 7.84 6.31
N MET A 202 -11.22 6.85 5.42
CA MET A 202 -10.99 7.05 3.99
C MET A 202 -12.17 6.51 3.19
N PRO A 203 -12.68 7.23 2.18
CA PRO A 203 -13.70 6.70 1.27
C PRO A 203 -13.27 5.36 0.70
N TYR A 204 -14.20 4.38 0.66
CA TYR A 204 -13.87 3.05 0.15
C TYR A 204 -15.05 2.47 -0.63
N LYS A 205 -14.88 2.30 -1.93
CA LYS A 205 -15.88 1.67 -2.79
C LYS A 205 -15.42 0.26 -3.15
N ASN A 206 -16.19 -0.72 -2.73
CA ASN A 206 -16.04 -2.11 -3.14
C ASN A 206 -17.35 -2.60 -3.78
N GLY A 207 -17.87 -1.81 -4.74
CA GLY A 207 -19.14 -2.11 -5.43
C GLY A 207 -20.40 -1.87 -4.59
N ALA A 208 -20.28 -1.35 -3.36
CA ALA A 208 -21.42 -1.08 -2.50
C ALA A 208 -22.17 0.20 -2.91
N GLU A 209 -23.51 0.17 -2.81
CA GLU A 209 -24.39 1.33 -3.05
C GLU A 209 -24.34 2.35 -1.90
N ILE A 210 -23.82 1.97 -0.74
CA ILE A 210 -23.78 2.78 0.49
C ILE A 210 -22.39 3.38 0.66
N ASN A 211 -22.32 4.57 1.27
CA ASN A 211 -21.06 5.24 1.61
C ASN A 211 -20.25 4.41 2.60
N GLN A 212 -19.31 3.66 2.06
CA GLN A 212 -18.42 2.79 2.82
C GLN A 212 -17.06 3.46 2.99
N PHE A 213 -16.48 3.29 4.16
CA PHE A 213 -15.18 3.87 4.52
C PHE A 213 -14.24 2.81 5.08
N SER A 214 -12.98 2.90 4.70
CA SER A 214 -11.90 2.16 5.34
C SER A 214 -11.39 2.95 6.54
N VAL A 215 -11.43 2.34 7.70
CA VAL A 215 -10.84 2.86 8.93
C VAL A 215 -9.43 2.32 9.07
N VAL A 216 -8.49 3.22 9.39
CA VAL A 216 -7.15 2.87 9.87
C VAL A 216 -6.96 3.57 11.21
N TRP A 217 -6.91 2.79 12.27
CA TRP A 217 -6.77 3.31 13.62
C TRP A 217 -5.48 2.81 14.26
N SER A 218 -4.48 3.70 14.30
CA SER A 218 -3.22 3.46 14.99
C SER A 218 -3.35 3.79 16.46
N MET A 219 -2.90 2.88 17.33
CA MET A 219 -3.06 2.98 18.78
C MET A 219 -1.95 2.23 19.51
N PRO A 220 -1.71 2.49 20.82
CA PRO A 220 -0.83 1.69 21.65
C PRO A 220 -1.21 0.20 21.65
N LYS A 221 -0.22 -0.67 21.79
CA LYS A 221 -0.41 -2.15 21.77
C LYS A 221 -1.41 -2.60 22.84
N GLU A 222 -1.38 -1.97 24.02
CA GLU A 222 -2.29 -2.29 25.13
C GLU A 222 -3.74 -2.02 24.76
N LEU A 223 -4.03 -0.86 24.19
CA LEU A 223 -5.39 -0.52 23.73
C LEU A 223 -5.85 -1.45 22.61
N ALA A 224 -4.95 -1.79 21.69
CA ALA A 224 -5.27 -2.69 20.58
C ALA A 224 -5.59 -4.11 21.06
N HIS A 225 -5.00 -4.55 22.18
CA HIS A 225 -5.28 -5.85 22.79
C HIS A 225 -6.68 -5.87 23.43
N ASP A 226 -7.07 -4.78 24.08
CA ASP A 226 -8.36 -4.67 24.77
C ASP A 226 -9.54 -4.39 23.83
N LEU A 227 -9.26 -3.97 22.59
CA LEU A 227 -10.27 -3.64 21.60
C LEU A 227 -10.91 -4.91 21.02
N THR A 228 -12.20 -5.08 21.27
CA THR A 228 -13.05 -6.17 20.77
C THR A 228 -14.23 -5.62 19.98
N LEU A 229 -14.95 -6.45 19.23
CA LEU A 229 -16.17 -6.03 18.53
C LEU A 229 -17.24 -5.51 19.50
N ASP A 230 -17.34 -6.11 20.71
CA ASP A 230 -18.35 -5.75 21.71
C ASP A 230 -18.13 -4.36 22.31
N ASN A 231 -16.89 -3.89 22.40
CA ASN A 231 -16.56 -2.57 22.94
C ASN A 231 -16.17 -1.52 21.91
N LEU A 232 -16.11 -1.90 20.62
CA LEU A 232 -15.70 -1.03 19.53
C LEU A 232 -16.52 0.24 19.45
N SER A 233 -17.85 0.15 19.53
CA SER A 233 -18.76 1.31 19.49
C SER A 233 -18.46 2.31 20.60
N THR A 234 -18.22 1.84 21.81
CA THR A 234 -17.87 2.70 22.96
C THR A 234 -16.57 3.48 22.68
N HIS A 235 -15.57 2.79 22.13
CA HIS A 235 -14.29 3.43 21.79
C HIS A 235 -14.42 4.42 20.62
N LEU A 236 -15.34 4.19 19.67
CA LEU A 236 -15.56 5.09 18.53
C LEU A 236 -16.31 6.38 18.89
N GLN A 237 -17.09 6.40 19.97
CA GLN A 237 -17.86 7.60 20.37
C GLN A 237 -17.03 8.87 20.51
N LYS A 238 -15.75 8.76 20.91
CA LYS A 238 -14.87 9.93 21.00
C LYS A 238 -14.58 10.57 19.63
N PHE A 239 -14.60 9.76 18.55
CA PHE A 239 -14.40 10.26 17.20
C PHE A 239 -15.68 10.85 16.63
N GLU A 240 -16.86 10.27 16.92
CA GLU A 240 -18.18 10.77 16.49
C GLU A 240 -18.36 12.23 16.86
N LYS A 241 -17.95 12.63 18.07
CA LYS A 241 -18.00 14.04 18.54
C LYS A 241 -17.16 15.00 17.72
N LYS A 242 -16.21 14.52 16.92
CA LYS A 242 -15.37 15.33 16.03
C LYS A 242 -15.86 15.29 14.58
N LEU A 243 -16.72 14.31 14.25
CA LEU A 243 -17.30 14.15 12.91
C LEU A 243 -18.58 14.98 12.74
N SER A 244 -19.27 15.27 13.85
CA SER A 244 -20.46 16.15 13.91
C SER A 244 -20.05 17.64 13.98
#